data_507ba7337a0965473726f3087140e75c
#
_entry.id   507ba7337a0965473726f3087140e75c
#
_cell.length_a   1.000
_cell.length_b   1.000
_cell.length_c   1.000
_cell.angle_alpha   90.00
_cell.angle_beta   90.00
_cell.angle_gamma   90.00
#
_symmetry.space_group_name_H-M   'P 1'
#
loop_
_entity.id
_entity.type
_entity.pdbx_description
1 polymer ?
#
loop_
_entity_poly.entity_id
_entity_poly.type
_entity_poly.pdbx_seq_one_letter_code
_entity_poly.pdbx_strand_id
1 'polypeptide(L)'
;MDKKYRVLVAPLDWGLGHATRCVPIIKELIKLQCEVFIVADKKIFYLLKKEFPDTVFLRYKGYEIEYNGRKNLFALTLFFQFPKIIFSIFKEKRWINKIIRINSIDAIISDNRFGMYSKKIPSIYITHQLCIKTGNIFTDHIAKKIHNYFIKKYTSCWVPDFEIDGLAGELSHPKNIPSNVVFIGPLSRFNSLPDVDIMYDLLISISGPEPQRTIFENEILKQLKTFSGKVLLLRGLPSEKNVLKNFNSIRIINHLPADELNIAMQQSKIIISRSGYTTVMDLTALRKEAILIPTPGQKEQEYLAKYLLQKQYFFSTDQMKFSIEALFEKIDSFNFKSFDFNNDEYKKTIREFVLSLKSANFATQ
;
A
#
# COMPACT_ATOMS: atom_id res chain seq x y z
N MET A 1 18.29 31.58 9.13
CA MET A 1 18.07 30.17 8.71
C MET A 1 16.57 29.95 8.60
N ASP A 2 16.09 29.56 7.44
CA ASP A 2 14.65 29.28 7.27
C ASP A 2 14.23 28.13 8.20
N LYS A 3 13.10 28.30 8.87
CA LYS A 3 12.53 27.29 9.78
C LYS A 3 12.31 26.00 9.03
N LYS A 4 12.93 24.89 9.46
CA LYS A 4 12.61 23.55 8.97
C LYS A 4 11.27 23.08 9.58
N TYR A 5 10.29 22.73 8.74
CA TYR A 5 9.01 22.19 9.21
C TYR A 5 9.16 20.73 9.65
N ARG A 6 8.61 20.44 10.83
CA ARG A 6 8.61 19.09 11.41
C ARG A 6 7.33 18.36 11.05
N VAL A 7 7.45 17.37 10.17
CA VAL A 7 6.31 16.60 9.67
C VAL A 7 6.37 15.19 10.22
N LEU A 8 5.31 14.77 10.90
CA LEU A 8 5.18 13.42 11.42
C LEU A 8 4.41 12.55 10.42
N VAL A 9 5.00 11.43 10.00
CA VAL A 9 4.39 10.43 9.11
C VAL A 9 4.09 9.15 9.90
N ALA A 10 2.83 8.72 9.89
CA ALA A 10 2.36 7.58 10.68
C ALA A 10 1.67 6.52 9.81
N PRO A 11 2.42 5.58 9.20
CA PRO A 11 1.84 4.46 8.47
C PRO A 11 1.12 3.48 9.41
N LEU A 12 0.04 2.86 8.92
CA LEU A 12 -0.63 1.75 9.60
C LEU A 12 0.27 0.51 9.62
N ASP A 13 0.25 -0.24 10.71
CA ASP A 13 1.10 -1.41 10.93
C ASP A 13 0.49 -2.76 10.47
N TRP A 14 -0.56 -2.72 9.64
CA TRP A 14 -1.26 -3.90 9.10
C TRP A 14 -0.61 -4.46 7.82
N GLY A 15 0.68 -4.64 7.83
CA GLY A 15 1.44 -5.12 6.69
C GLY A 15 2.37 -4.07 6.08
N LEU A 16 3.24 -4.53 5.20
CA LEU A 16 4.29 -3.69 4.62
C LEU A 16 3.76 -2.67 3.60
N GLY A 17 2.58 -2.90 3.01
CA GLY A 17 2.02 -2.04 1.96
C GLY A 17 1.80 -0.58 2.40
N HIS A 18 1.35 -0.37 3.64
CA HIS A 18 1.18 0.98 4.20
C HIS A 18 2.53 1.70 4.37
N ALA A 19 3.53 0.98 4.87
CA ALA A 19 4.87 1.53 5.01
C ALA A 19 5.48 1.87 3.64
N THR A 20 5.38 0.96 2.66
CA THR A 20 5.98 1.16 1.34
C THR A 20 5.35 2.31 0.57
N ARG A 21 4.03 2.52 0.68
CA ARG A 21 3.38 3.67 0.02
C ARG A 21 3.66 5.02 0.71
N CYS A 22 4.13 5.03 1.97
CA CYS A 22 4.63 6.24 2.61
C CYS A 22 6.04 6.62 2.15
N VAL A 23 6.81 5.71 1.55
CA VAL A 23 8.19 5.98 1.08
C VAL A 23 8.26 7.17 0.11
N PRO A 24 7.47 7.25 -0.97
CA PRO A 24 7.52 8.39 -1.89
C PRO A 24 7.15 9.72 -1.20
N ILE A 25 6.23 9.70 -0.24
CA ILE A 25 5.84 10.88 0.54
C ILE A 25 7.01 11.35 1.41
N ILE A 26 7.65 10.44 2.13
CA ILE A 26 8.79 10.74 2.99
C ILE A 26 9.96 11.29 2.16
N LYS A 27 10.25 10.67 1.00
CA LYS A 27 11.30 11.15 0.07
C LYS A 27 11.03 12.58 -0.39
N GLU A 28 9.80 12.91 -0.77
CA GLU A 28 9.46 14.25 -1.22
C GLU A 28 9.49 15.29 -0.08
N LEU A 29 9.04 14.94 1.14
CA LEU A 29 9.17 15.81 2.31
C LEU A 29 10.63 16.13 2.65
N ILE A 30 11.52 15.13 2.61
CA ILE A 30 12.96 15.32 2.84
C ILE A 30 13.57 16.22 1.75
N LYS A 31 13.19 16.01 0.48
CA LYS A 31 13.61 16.85 -0.65
C LYS A 31 13.17 18.31 -0.47
N LEU A 32 12.00 18.54 0.12
CA LEU A 32 11.46 19.86 0.47
C LEU A 32 12.05 20.41 1.79
N GLN A 33 13.13 19.81 2.29
CA GLN A 33 13.87 20.24 3.49
C GLN A 33 13.03 20.17 4.79
N CYS A 34 12.00 19.32 4.86
CA CYS A 34 11.30 19.04 6.10
C CYS A 34 12.13 18.11 7.01
N GLU A 35 12.02 18.30 8.31
CA GLU A 35 12.49 17.35 9.32
C GLU A 35 11.39 16.31 9.54
N VAL A 36 11.63 15.05 9.09
CA VAL A 36 10.60 14.01 9.09
C VAL A 36 10.73 13.13 10.33
N PHE A 37 9.62 12.96 11.04
CA PHE A 37 9.43 12.03 12.15
C PHE A 37 8.57 10.86 11.70
N ILE A 38 9.05 9.62 11.85
CA ILE A 38 8.35 8.42 11.38
C ILE A 38 7.84 7.62 12.58
N VAL A 39 6.53 7.38 12.62
CA VAL A 39 5.92 6.50 13.62
C VAL A 39 5.98 5.06 13.10
N ALA A 40 6.76 4.22 13.73
CA ALA A 40 6.91 2.84 13.31
C ALA A 40 7.22 1.90 14.47
N ASP A 41 6.81 0.63 14.35
CA ASP A 41 7.16 -0.45 15.26
C ASP A 41 7.44 -1.74 14.48
N LYS A 42 8.14 -2.71 15.11
CA LYS A 42 8.39 -4.05 14.59
C LYS A 42 8.93 -4.05 13.13
N LYS A 43 8.25 -4.77 12.24
CA LYS A 43 8.67 -4.96 10.84
C LYS A 43 8.71 -3.66 10.03
N ILE A 44 7.77 -2.74 10.30
CA ILE A 44 7.71 -1.44 9.62
C ILE A 44 8.92 -0.58 10.01
N PHE A 45 9.32 -0.61 11.28
CA PHE A 45 10.52 0.09 11.73
C PHE A 45 11.77 -0.36 10.97
N TYR A 46 12.00 -1.67 10.86
CA TYR A 46 13.19 -2.17 10.17
C TYR A 46 13.20 -1.83 8.67
N LEU A 47 12.04 -1.91 8.03
CA LEU A 47 11.92 -1.54 6.62
C LEU A 47 12.21 -0.07 6.40
N LEU A 48 11.53 0.83 7.12
CA LEU A 48 11.68 2.26 6.92
C LEU A 48 13.03 2.79 7.46
N LYS A 49 13.61 2.16 8.49
CA LYS A 49 14.94 2.54 8.99
C LYS A 49 16.05 2.23 7.99
N LYS A 50 15.87 1.17 7.18
CA LYS A 50 16.79 0.86 6.08
C LYS A 50 16.70 1.90 4.94
N GLU A 51 15.48 2.36 4.61
CA GLU A 51 15.25 3.39 3.58
C GLU A 51 15.66 4.79 4.05
N PHE A 52 15.49 5.10 5.35
CA PHE A 52 15.69 6.43 5.93
C PHE A 52 16.53 6.36 7.20
N PRO A 53 17.83 6.03 7.09
CA PRO A 53 18.71 5.84 8.26
C PRO A 53 18.86 7.09 9.13
N ASP A 54 18.78 8.29 8.54
CA ASP A 54 19.04 9.56 9.21
C ASP A 54 17.77 10.26 9.75
N THR A 55 16.58 9.64 9.60
CA THR A 55 15.33 10.21 10.10
C THR A 55 15.07 9.85 11.55
N VAL A 56 14.23 10.63 12.22
CA VAL A 56 13.81 10.40 13.61
C VAL A 56 12.67 9.38 13.65
N PHE A 57 12.83 8.30 14.40
CA PHE A 57 11.81 7.27 14.59
C PHE A 57 11.19 7.36 15.97
N LEU A 58 9.87 7.39 16.02
CA LEU A 58 9.05 7.34 17.21
C LEU A 58 8.34 5.98 17.30
N ARG A 59 8.64 5.22 18.35
CA ARG A 59 7.98 3.91 18.53
C ARG A 59 6.58 4.08 19.09
N TYR A 60 5.61 3.52 18.41
CA TYR A 60 4.24 3.42 18.88
C TYR A 60 3.60 2.14 18.35
N LYS A 61 3.05 1.31 19.24
CA LYS A 61 2.34 0.08 18.88
C LYS A 61 1.02 0.43 18.18
N GLY A 62 0.70 -0.27 17.10
CA GLY A 62 -0.56 -0.11 16.40
C GLY A 62 -1.74 -0.84 17.05
N TYR A 63 -2.77 -1.10 16.24
CA TYR A 63 -4.04 -1.66 16.73
C TYR A 63 -3.95 -3.14 17.17
N GLU A 64 -2.88 -3.87 16.83
CA GLU A 64 -2.66 -5.28 17.15
C GLU A 64 -3.92 -6.15 16.87
N ILE A 65 -4.46 -6.03 15.64
CA ILE A 65 -5.61 -6.81 15.21
C ILE A 65 -5.15 -8.19 14.78
N GLU A 66 -5.74 -9.22 15.35
CA GLU A 66 -5.48 -10.60 15.00
C GLU A 66 -6.45 -11.06 13.90
N TYR A 67 -5.87 -11.56 12.80
CA TYR A 67 -6.62 -12.21 11.73
C TYR A 67 -6.82 -13.69 12.04
N ASN A 68 -7.98 -14.08 12.53
CA ASN A 68 -8.35 -15.50 12.59
C ASN A 68 -8.74 -15.96 11.18
N GLY A 69 -7.92 -16.83 10.57
CA GLY A 69 -8.00 -17.27 9.16
C GLY A 69 -9.26 -18.05 8.73
N ARG A 70 -10.36 -18.02 9.50
CA ARG A 70 -11.64 -18.67 9.15
C ARG A 70 -12.54 -17.69 8.39
N LYS A 71 -12.80 -18.03 7.11
CA LYS A 71 -13.52 -17.22 6.12
C LYS A 71 -14.86 -16.58 6.59
N ASN A 72 -15.60 -17.22 7.48
CA ASN A 72 -16.95 -16.79 7.87
C ASN A 72 -17.03 -15.99 9.20
N LEU A 73 -15.91 -15.78 9.89
CA LEU A 73 -15.87 -15.15 11.20
C LEU A 73 -15.24 -13.76 11.22
N PHE A 74 -14.84 -13.23 10.04
CA PHE A 74 -14.16 -11.93 9.95
C PHE A 74 -15.00 -10.78 10.50
N ALA A 75 -16.27 -10.68 10.11
CA ALA A 75 -17.19 -9.64 10.59
C ALA A 75 -17.44 -9.77 12.10
N LEU A 76 -17.58 -11.01 12.60
CA LEU A 76 -17.77 -11.29 14.02
C LEU A 76 -16.51 -10.95 14.83
N THR A 77 -15.33 -11.29 14.30
CA THR A 77 -14.04 -10.97 14.92
C THR A 77 -13.80 -9.46 14.99
N LEU A 78 -14.15 -8.71 13.94
CA LEU A 78 -14.13 -7.24 13.95
C LEU A 78 -15.11 -6.67 14.98
N PHE A 79 -16.31 -7.22 15.09
CA PHE A 79 -17.31 -6.77 16.06
C PHE A 79 -16.79 -6.91 17.51
N PHE A 80 -16.20 -8.05 17.86
CA PHE A 80 -15.61 -8.26 19.19
C PHE A 80 -14.33 -7.45 19.43
N GLN A 81 -13.60 -7.07 18.37
CA GLN A 81 -12.41 -6.22 18.47
C GLN A 81 -12.75 -4.71 18.43
N PHE A 82 -13.98 -4.34 18.09
CA PHE A 82 -14.41 -2.94 17.96
C PHE A 82 -14.12 -2.09 19.22
N PRO A 83 -14.41 -2.54 20.48
CA PRO A 83 -14.02 -1.79 21.67
C PRO A 83 -12.52 -1.59 21.80
N LYS A 84 -11.69 -2.60 21.44
CA LYS A 84 -10.24 -2.52 21.44
C LYS A 84 -9.74 -1.48 20.42
N ILE A 85 -10.35 -1.44 19.23
CA ILE A 85 -10.02 -0.46 18.19
C ILE A 85 -10.33 0.97 18.69
N ILE A 86 -11.52 1.20 19.22
CA ILE A 86 -11.91 2.52 19.75
C ILE A 86 -10.96 2.96 20.86
N PHE A 87 -10.65 2.08 21.80
CA PHE A 87 -9.70 2.39 22.87
C PHE A 87 -8.28 2.71 22.32
N SER A 88 -7.85 2.00 21.29
CA SER A 88 -6.57 2.26 20.64
C SER A 88 -6.57 3.62 19.94
N ILE A 89 -7.68 4.03 19.30
CA ILE A 89 -7.81 5.37 18.68
C ILE A 89 -7.70 6.47 19.76
N PHE A 90 -8.32 6.29 20.92
CA PHE A 90 -8.19 7.26 22.03
C PHE A 90 -6.74 7.32 22.57
N LYS A 91 -6.07 6.17 22.68
CA LYS A 91 -4.65 6.13 23.06
C LYS A 91 -3.77 6.84 22.04
N GLU A 92 -3.98 6.59 20.74
CA GLU A 92 -3.28 7.30 19.66
C GLU A 92 -3.46 8.82 19.80
N LYS A 93 -4.72 9.26 20.01
CA LYS A 93 -5.05 10.67 20.14
C LYS A 93 -4.35 11.34 21.33
N ARG A 94 -4.27 10.66 22.47
CA ARG A 94 -3.53 11.15 23.64
C ARG A 94 -2.03 11.21 23.37
N TRP A 95 -1.49 10.16 22.76
CA TRP A 95 -0.07 10.04 22.46
C TRP A 95 0.37 11.11 21.47
N ILE A 96 -0.34 11.29 20.35
CA ILE A 96 0.03 12.27 19.33
C ILE A 96 -0.01 13.71 19.88
N ASN A 97 -0.98 14.06 20.72
CA ASN A 97 -1.04 15.37 21.35
C ASN A 97 0.15 15.64 22.29
N LYS A 98 0.71 14.59 22.94
CA LYS A 98 1.94 14.69 23.72
C LYS A 98 3.16 14.89 22.81
N ILE A 99 3.25 14.09 21.73
CA ILE A 99 4.37 14.12 20.77
C ILE A 99 4.47 15.46 20.06
N ILE A 100 3.34 16.03 19.63
CA ILE A 100 3.29 17.37 19.01
C ILE A 100 4.00 18.39 19.90
N ARG A 101 3.72 18.39 21.20
CA ARG A 101 4.31 19.38 22.13
C ARG A 101 5.79 19.12 22.39
N ILE A 102 6.19 17.86 22.59
CA ILE A 102 7.58 17.50 22.93
C ILE A 102 8.50 17.76 21.75
N ASN A 103 8.07 17.41 20.53
CA ASN A 103 8.91 17.48 19.33
C ASN A 103 8.60 18.69 18.46
N SER A 104 7.70 19.61 18.90
CA SER A 104 7.28 20.78 18.11
C SER A 104 6.87 20.40 16.69
N ILE A 105 5.99 19.38 16.55
CA ILE A 105 5.51 18.90 15.24
C ILE A 105 4.59 19.96 14.63
N ASP A 106 4.87 20.35 13.39
CA ASP A 106 4.11 21.35 12.64
C ASP A 106 2.96 20.75 11.82
N ALA A 107 3.07 19.46 11.40
CA ALA A 107 2.04 18.79 10.63
C ALA A 107 2.08 17.26 10.80
N ILE A 108 0.96 16.58 10.51
CA ILE A 108 0.83 15.13 10.58
C ILE A 108 0.34 14.58 9.24
N ILE A 109 0.93 13.49 8.78
CA ILE A 109 0.46 12.67 7.66
C ILE A 109 0.22 11.25 8.20
N SER A 110 -1.03 10.84 8.24
CA SER A 110 -1.49 9.59 8.83
C SER A 110 -2.02 8.65 7.75
N ASP A 111 -1.39 7.51 7.57
CA ASP A 111 -1.89 6.50 6.64
C ASP A 111 -2.75 5.48 7.38
N ASN A 112 -4.06 5.57 7.19
CA ASN A 112 -5.10 4.70 7.78
C ASN A 112 -5.06 4.55 9.32
N ARG A 113 -4.51 5.52 10.06
CA ARG A 113 -4.54 5.54 11.53
C ARG A 113 -5.50 6.61 12.03
N PHE A 114 -6.64 6.19 12.56
CA PHE A 114 -7.76 7.08 12.90
C PHE A 114 -7.49 8.06 14.04
N GLY A 115 -6.58 7.75 14.95
CA GLY A 115 -6.27 8.60 16.12
C GLY A 115 -5.11 9.57 15.90
N MET A 116 -4.35 9.45 14.80
CA MET A 116 -3.15 10.23 14.52
C MET A 116 -3.47 11.58 13.86
N TYR A 117 -4.27 12.42 14.51
CA TYR A 117 -4.60 13.78 14.04
C TYR A 117 -4.60 14.80 15.18
N SER A 118 -4.55 16.08 14.85
CA SER A 118 -4.75 17.18 15.82
C SER A 118 -5.62 18.28 15.20
N LYS A 119 -6.41 18.96 16.05
CA LYS A 119 -7.14 20.17 15.63
C LYS A 119 -6.24 21.41 15.66
N LYS A 120 -5.04 21.32 16.24
CA LYS A 120 -4.12 22.45 16.45
C LYS A 120 -3.14 22.64 15.31
N ILE A 121 -2.88 21.60 14.54
CA ILE A 121 -1.96 21.60 13.41
C ILE A 121 -2.57 20.86 12.22
N PRO A 122 -2.20 21.18 10.99
CA PRO A 122 -2.65 20.46 9.81
C PRO A 122 -2.40 18.96 9.94
N SER A 123 -3.44 18.17 9.66
CA SER A 123 -3.40 16.71 9.75
C SER A 123 -4.01 16.13 8.48
N ILE A 124 -3.22 15.35 7.77
CA ILE A 124 -3.61 14.67 6.53
C ILE A 124 -3.92 13.22 6.83
N TYR A 125 -5.01 12.70 6.27
CA TYR A 125 -5.34 11.29 6.27
C TYR A 125 -5.12 10.69 4.89
N ILE A 126 -4.46 9.53 4.80
CA ILE A 126 -4.25 8.83 3.53
C ILE A 126 -5.08 7.56 3.53
N THR A 127 -5.88 7.37 2.49
CA THR A 127 -6.59 6.13 2.24
C THR A 127 -7.03 6.02 0.78
N HIS A 128 -6.97 4.83 0.20
CA HIS A 128 -7.60 4.54 -1.09
C HIS A 128 -9.01 3.95 -0.95
N GLN A 129 -9.45 3.70 0.29
CA GLN A 129 -10.76 3.11 0.57
C GLN A 129 -11.68 4.13 1.23
N LEU A 130 -12.31 5.00 0.45
CA LEU A 130 -13.42 5.82 0.93
C LEU A 130 -14.69 4.99 1.17
N CYS A 131 -14.78 3.82 0.52
CA CYS A 131 -15.80 2.81 0.71
C CYS A 131 -15.17 1.47 1.10
N ILE A 132 -15.39 1.02 2.33
CA ILE A 132 -14.88 -0.27 2.82
C ILE A 132 -15.86 -1.37 2.44
N LYS A 133 -15.39 -2.39 1.73
CA LYS A 133 -16.18 -3.57 1.37
C LYS A 133 -15.92 -4.70 2.37
N THR A 134 -16.94 -5.03 3.19
CA THR A 134 -16.89 -6.11 4.17
C THR A 134 -17.51 -7.41 3.65
N GLY A 135 -18.21 -7.31 2.52
CA GLY A 135 -18.94 -8.41 1.87
C GLY A 135 -20.43 -8.46 2.22
N ASN A 136 -20.96 -7.50 2.99
CA ASN A 136 -22.37 -7.35 3.28
C ASN A 136 -22.75 -5.86 3.20
N ILE A 137 -23.82 -5.53 2.47
CA ILE A 137 -24.26 -4.16 2.20
C ILE A 137 -24.55 -3.36 3.48
N PHE A 138 -25.11 -3.99 4.50
CA PHE A 138 -25.43 -3.33 5.77
C PHE A 138 -24.17 -2.96 6.55
N THR A 139 -23.22 -3.89 6.68
CA THR A 139 -21.94 -3.63 7.34
C THR A 139 -21.06 -2.68 6.55
N ASP A 140 -21.10 -2.70 5.22
CA ASP A 140 -20.43 -1.74 4.34
C ASP A 140 -20.92 -0.31 4.63
N HIS A 141 -22.25 -0.13 4.78
CA HIS A 141 -22.83 1.17 5.09
C HIS A 141 -22.41 1.71 6.45
N ILE A 142 -22.39 0.86 7.48
CA ILE A 142 -21.92 1.23 8.82
C ILE A 142 -20.42 1.57 8.79
N ALA A 143 -19.61 0.71 8.18
CA ALA A 143 -18.16 0.94 8.05
C ALA A 143 -17.86 2.25 7.32
N LYS A 144 -18.59 2.56 6.24
CA LYS A 144 -18.48 3.82 5.50
C LYS A 144 -18.83 5.03 6.39
N LYS A 145 -19.93 4.97 7.17
CA LYS A 145 -20.29 6.06 8.08
C LYS A 145 -19.23 6.33 9.13
N ILE A 146 -18.71 5.28 9.76
CA ILE A 146 -17.66 5.37 10.78
C ILE A 146 -16.39 5.94 10.14
N HIS A 147 -15.99 5.43 8.97
CA HIS A 147 -14.80 5.89 8.26
C HIS A 147 -14.90 7.37 7.90
N ASN A 148 -16.02 7.80 7.30
CA ASN A 148 -16.27 9.19 6.96
C ASN A 148 -16.26 10.11 8.19
N TYR A 149 -16.75 9.64 9.34
CA TYR A 149 -16.64 10.39 10.59
C TYR A 149 -15.19 10.67 10.97
N PHE A 150 -14.30 9.69 10.82
CA PHE A 150 -12.87 9.89 11.09
C PHE A 150 -12.19 10.74 10.03
N ILE A 151 -12.46 10.53 8.74
CA ILE A 151 -11.92 11.34 7.64
C ILE A 151 -12.20 12.84 7.89
N LYS A 152 -13.41 13.20 8.31
CA LYS A 152 -13.79 14.58 8.62
C LYS A 152 -13.07 15.21 9.82
N LYS A 153 -12.31 14.44 10.61
CA LYS A 153 -11.47 14.98 11.70
C LYS A 153 -10.13 15.51 11.21
N TYR A 154 -9.73 15.15 10.01
CA TYR A 154 -8.50 15.58 9.37
C TYR A 154 -8.72 16.85 8.54
N THR A 155 -7.67 17.62 8.37
CA THR A 155 -7.68 18.83 7.53
C THR A 155 -7.96 18.48 6.07
N SER A 156 -7.34 17.40 5.57
CA SER A 156 -7.54 16.87 4.24
C SER A 156 -7.38 15.35 4.26
N CYS A 157 -8.04 14.68 3.32
CA CYS A 157 -7.89 13.26 3.06
C CYS A 157 -7.29 13.07 1.66
N TRP A 158 -6.06 12.59 1.61
CA TRP A 158 -5.37 12.29 0.36
C TRP A 158 -5.71 10.87 -0.09
N VAL A 159 -6.25 10.76 -1.29
CA VAL A 159 -6.57 9.49 -1.92
C VAL A 159 -5.50 9.19 -2.97
N PRO A 160 -4.66 8.17 -2.76
CA PRO A 160 -3.62 7.79 -3.71
C PRO A 160 -4.23 7.01 -4.88
N ASP A 161 -5.00 7.69 -5.70
CA ASP A 161 -5.65 7.19 -6.90
C ASP A 161 -5.83 8.32 -7.91
N PHE A 162 -6.12 8.00 -9.17
CA PHE A 162 -6.51 9.01 -10.16
C PHE A 162 -7.88 9.59 -9.81
N GLU A 163 -8.10 10.86 -10.12
CA GLU A 163 -9.38 11.52 -9.93
C GLU A 163 -10.46 10.99 -10.89
N ILE A 164 -10.06 10.59 -12.09
CA ILE A 164 -10.92 9.99 -13.12
C ILE A 164 -10.37 8.59 -13.43
N ASP A 165 -11.25 7.63 -13.63
CA ASP A 165 -10.91 6.24 -13.95
C ASP A 165 -9.91 5.59 -12.97
N GLY A 166 -10.14 5.79 -11.67
CA GLY A 166 -9.25 5.32 -10.61
C GLY A 166 -9.01 3.82 -10.61
N LEU A 167 -7.82 3.44 -10.14
CA LEU A 167 -7.36 2.04 -10.01
C LEU A 167 -8.16 1.24 -8.97
N ALA A 168 -8.70 1.92 -7.96
CA ALA A 168 -9.47 1.29 -6.89
C ALA A 168 -11.00 1.29 -7.15
N GLY A 169 -11.46 1.87 -8.25
CA GLY A 169 -12.87 1.91 -8.62
C GLY A 169 -13.76 2.45 -7.50
N GLU A 170 -14.86 1.76 -7.15
CA GLU A 170 -15.77 2.22 -6.10
C GLU A 170 -15.14 2.33 -4.70
N LEU A 171 -14.00 1.69 -4.45
CA LEU A 171 -13.32 1.82 -3.15
C LEU A 171 -12.87 3.26 -2.93
N SER A 172 -12.33 3.92 -3.95
CA SER A 172 -11.87 5.32 -3.93
C SER A 172 -12.92 6.31 -4.44
N HIS A 173 -13.90 5.85 -5.27
CA HIS A 173 -14.90 6.68 -5.92
C HIS A 173 -16.33 6.30 -5.52
N PRO A 174 -16.72 6.44 -4.24
CA PRO A 174 -18.12 6.26 -3.85
C PRO A 174 -18.99 7.42 -4.38
N LYS A 175 -20.30 7.18 -4.54
CA LYS A 175 -21.26 8.23 -4.99
C LYS A 175 -21.18 9.55 -4.21
N ASN A 176 -20.85 9.49 -2.90
CA ASN A 176 -20.70 10.65 -2.04
C ASN A 176 -19.29 10.68 -1.48
N ILE A 177 -18.48 11.64 -1.93
CA ILE A 177 -17.10 11.88 -1.50
C ILE A 177 -17.10 13.00 -0.46
N PRO A 178 -16.41 12.86 0.70
CA PRO A 178 -16.24 13.96 1.65
C PRO A 178 -15.55 15.19 1.01
N SER A 179 -15.97 16.40 1.40
CA SER A 179 -15.47 17.64 0.80
C SER A 179 -13.99 17.93 1.02
N ASN A 180 -13.37 17.26 2.00
CA ASN A 180 -11.94 17.39 2.31
C ASN A 180 -11.07 16.34 1.63
N VAL A 181 -11.61 15.60 0.67
CA VAL A 181 -10.87 14.61 -0.13
C VAL A 181 -10.14 15.30 -1.28
N VAL A 182 -8.90 14.89 -1.49
CA VAL A 182 -8.04 15.29 -2.62
C VAL A 182 -7.43 14.03 -3.22
N PHE A 183 -7.63 13.81 -4.50
CA PHE A 183 -6.93 12.76 -5.25
C PHE A 183 -5.52 13.23 -5.56
N ILE A 184 -4.53 12.39 -5.26
CA ILE A 184 -3.12 12.77 -5.36
C ILE A 184 -2.34 11.94 -6.40
N GLY A 185 -3.05 11.14 -7.18
CA GLY A 185 -2.44 10.13 -8.05
C GLY A 185 -1.88 8.94 -7.29
N PRO A 186 -1.64 7.82 -7.97
CA PRO A 186 -1.07 6.62 -7.36
C PRO A 186 0.31 6.88 -6.75
N LEU A 187 0.56 6.27 -5.58
CA LEU A 187 1.83 6.36 -4.86
C LEU A 187 2.68 5.12 -5.13
N SER A 188 3.74 5.26 -5.90
CA SER A 188 4.75 4.21 -6.06
C SER A 188 6.12 4.67 -5.58
N ARG A 189 6.82 3.74 -4.93
CA ARG A 189 8.23 3.91 -4.57
C ARG A 189 9.18 3.59 -5.74
N PHE A 190 8.66 3.08 -6.84
CA PHE A 190 9.38 2.66 -8.01
C PHE A 190 9.38 3.72 -9.11
N ASN A 191 10.45 3.73 -9.88
CA ASN A 191 10.61 4.59 -11.04
C ASN A 191 10.97 3.74 -12.25
N SER A 192 10.49 4.13 -13.43
CA SER A 192 10.94 3.55 -14.68
C SER A 192 12.44 3.81 -14.86
N LEU A 193 13.16 2.77 -15.24
CA LEU A 193 14.59 2.83 -15.55
C LEU A 193 14.75 2.82 -17.07
N PRO A 194 15.70 3.59 -17.63
CA PRO A 194 16.02 3.50 -19.05
C PRO A 194 16.71 2.15 -19.35
N ASP A 195 16.49 1.62 -20.54
CA ASP A 195 17.25 0.54 -21.15
C ASP A 195 17.45 -0.71 -20.26
N VAL A 196 16.36 -1.26 -19.73
CA VAL A 196 16.43 -2.48 -18.92
C VAL A 196 16.23 -3.72 -19.80
N ASP A 197 17.23 -4.56 -19.90
CA ASP A 197 17.15 -5.85 -20.60
C ASP A 197 16.20 -6.81 -19.89
N ILE A 198 15.40 -7.53 -20.66
CA ILE A 198 14.53 -8.58 -20.14
C ILE A 198 15.37 -9.82 -19.81
N MET A 199 15.38 -10.19 -18.53
CA MET A 199 16.13 -11.34 -18.01
C MET A 199 15.24 -12.54 -17.65
N TYR A 200 13.96 -12.27 -17.31
CA TYR A 200 13.01 -13.27 -16.85
C TYR A 200 11.76 -13.26 -17.74
N ASP A 201 11.28 -14.43 -18.08
CA ASP A 201 9.97 -14.58 -18.73
C ASP A 201 8.86 -14.29 -17.73
N LEU A 202 9.09 -14.64 -16.45
CA LEU A 202 8.12 -14.52 -15.39
C LEU A 202 8.76 -14.11 -14.06
N LEU A 203 8.21 -13.08 -13.43
CA LEU A 203 8.43 -12.79 -12.01
C LEU A 203 7.18 -13.15 -11.23
N ILE A 204 7.34 -13.97 -10.19
CA ILE A 204 6.25 -14.29 -9.27
C ILE A 204 6.56 -13.67 -7.91
N SER A 205 5.73 -12.70 -7.49
CA SER A 205 5.89 -12.03 -6.20
C SER A 205 4.78 -12.48 -5.24
N ILE A 206 5.13 -13.38 -4.34
CA ILE A 206 4.21 -13.89 -3.33
C ILE A 206 4.13 -12.91 -2.15
N SER A 207 2.92 -12.67 -1.67
CA SER A 207 2.65 -11.90 -0.47
C SER A 207 1.35 -12.37 0.20
N GLY A 208 0.99 -11.76 1.31
CA GLY A 208 -0.26 -12.04 2.02
C GLY A 208 -0.05 -12.77 3.35
N PRO A 209 -1.16 -12.97 4.10
CA PRO A 209 -1.12 -13.63 5.39
C PRO A 209 -0.99 -15.15 5.26
N GLU A 210 -0.43 -15.77 6.30
CA GLU A 210 -0.50 -17.22 6.45
C GLU A 210 -1.93 -17.67 6.82
N PRO A 211 -2.37 -18.87 6.43
CA PRO A 211 -1.67 -19.88 5.62
C PRO A 211 -1.77 -19.65 4.09
N GLN A 212 -2.48 -18.64 3.63
CA GLN A 212 -2.77 -18.42 2.20
C GLN A 212 -1.50 -18.17 1.37
N ARG A 213 -0.49 -17.53 1.96
CA ARG A 213 0.81 -17.34 1.33
C ARG A 213 1.48 -18.68 1.03
N THR A 214 1.59 -19.54 2.06
CA THR A 214 2.24 -20.87 1.92
C THR A 214 1.46 -21.81 1.00
N ILE A 215 0.13 -21.80 1.05
CA ILE A 215 -0.71 -22.61 0.12
C ILE A 215 -0.43 -22.19 -1.32
N PHE A 216 -0.36 -20.89 -1.61
CA PHE A 216 -0.10 -20.40 -2.96
C PHE A 216 1.34 -20.69 -3.40
N GLU A 217 2.34 -20.56 -2.51
CA GLU A 217 3.73 -20.91 -2.78
C GLU A 217 3.87 -22.39 -3.20
N ASN A 218 3.24 -23.30 -2.47
CA ASN A 218 3.31 -24.73 -2.76
C ASN A 218 2.69 -25.06 -4.12
N GLU A 219 1.57 -24.40 -4.49
CA GLU A 219 0.96 -24.58 -5.79
C GLU A 219 1.86 -24.07 -6.92
N ILE A 220 2.47 -22.90 -6.75
CA ILE A 220 3.44 -22.34 -7.70
C ILE A 220 4.63 -23.28 -7.87
N LEU A 221 5.26 -23.70 -6.78
CA LEU A 221 6.43 -24.60 -6.81
C LEU A 221 6.13 -25.93 -7.52
N LYS A 222 4.90 -26.47 -7.38
CA LYS A 222 4.47 -27.68 -8.07
C LYS A 222 4.43 -27.44 -9.59
N GLN A 223 3.86 -26.34 -10.06
CA GLN A 223 3.73 -26.03 -11.48
C GLN A 223 5.06 -25.63 -12.12
N LEU A 224 5.94 -24.96 -11.38
CA LEU A 224 7.26 -24.60 -11.89
C LEU A 224 8.18 -25.78 -12.21
N LYS A 225 7.88 -26.99 -11.73
CA LYS A 225 8.67 -28.19 -12.07
C LYS A 225 8.62 -28.54 -13.57
N THR A 226 7.53 -28.21 -14.23
CA THR A 226 7.30 -28.49 -15.66
C THR A 226 7.44 -27.26 -16.55
N PHE A 227 7.60 -26.07 -15.95
CA PHE A 227 7.73 -24.83 -16.68
C PHE A 227 9.15 -24.64 -17.24
N SER A 228 9.28 -24.32 -18.52
CA SER A 228 10.56 -24.21 -19.21
C SER A 228 11.15 -22.79 -19.29
N GLY A 229 10.41 -21.76 -18.88
CA GLY A 229 10.85 -20.37 -18.91
C GLY A 229 11.80 -19.98 -17.78
N LYS A 230 12.46 -18.84 -17.93
CA LYS A 230 13.28 -18.23 -16.87
C LYS A 230 12.39 -17.53 -15.85
N VAL A 231 12.41 -17.97 -14.59
CA VAL A 231 11.53 -17.45 -13.53
C VAL A 231 12.33 -16.90 -12.37
N LEU A 232 11.90 -15.74 -11.87
CA LEU A 232 12.27 -15.23 -10.57
C LEU A 232 11.08 -15.37 -9.61
N LEU A 233 11.25 -16.21 -8.58
CA LEU A 233 10.24 -16.42 -7.54
C LEU A 233 10.65 -15.67 -6.26
N LEU A 234 9.86 -14.68 -5.87
CA LEU A 234 10.00 -13.94 -4.62
C LEU A 234 8.97 -14.47 -3.61
N ARG A 235 9.47 -15.07 -2.52
CA ARG A 235 8.65 -15.76 -1.53
C ARG A 235 7.88 -14.82 -0.58
N GLY A 236 8.28 -13.53 -0.49
CA GLY A 236 7.67 -12.56 0.42
C GLY A 236 7.99 -12.81 1.90
N LEU A 237 9.16 -13.37 2.21
CA LEU A 237 9.61 -13.77 3.55
C LEU A 237 10.87 -12.99 3.98
N PRO A 238 10.77 -11.69 4.32
CA PRO A 238 11.94 -10.85 4.62
C PRO A 238 12.73 -11.27 5.86
N SER A 239 12.12 -12.01 6.78
CA SER A 239 12.75 -12.47 8.03
C SER A 239 13.22 -13.93 7.98
N GLU A 240 12.95 -14.64 6.88
CA GLU A 240 13.29 -16.06 6.75
C GLU A 240 14.75 -16.22 6.33
N LYS A 241 15.50 -17.04 7.07
CA LYS A 241 16.90 -17.33 6.80
C LYS A 241 17.09 -18.51 5.85
N ASN A 242 16.13 -19.47 5.88
CA ASN A 242 16.19 -20.65 5.02
C ASN A 242 15.81 -20.29 3.58
N VAL A 243 16.77 -20.40 2.67
CA VAL A 243 16.55 -20.16 1.23
C VAL A 243 16.30 -21.51 0.56
N LEU A 244 15.23 -21.60 -0.24
CA LEU A 244 15.00 -22.77 -1.08
C LEU A 244 16.07 -22.82 -2.18
N LYS A 245 16.48 -24.03 -2.55
CA LYS A 245 17.44 -24.23 -3.65
C LYS A 245 16.79 -23.85 -4.99
N ASN A 246 17.56 -23.17 -5.82
CA ASN A 246 17.20 -22.95 -7.22
C ASN A 246 17.13 -24.30 -7.96
N PHE A 247 16.27 -24.41 -8.93
CA PHE A 247 16.18 -25.60 -9.81
C PHE A 247 15.82 -25.19 -11.23
N ASN A 248 16.31 -25.93 -12.22
CA ASN A 248 16.15 -25.59 -13.65
C ASN A 248 16.53 -24.12 -13.91
N SER A 249 15.68 -23.38 -14.63
CA SER A 249 15.80 -21.93 -14.87
C SER A 249 15.07 -21.07 -13.83
N ILE A 250 14.79 -21.63 -12.65
CA ILE A 250 14.02 -20.97 -11.57
C ILE A 250 14.98 -20.46 -10.50
N ARG A 251 15.02 -19.14 -10.33
CA ARG A 251 15.73 -18.47 -9.22
C ARG A 251 14.74 -18.17 -8.10
N ILE A 252 15.05 -18.60 -6.89
CA ILE A 252 14.18 -18.44 -5.71
C ILE A 252 14.86 -17.55 -4.69
N ILE A 253 14.17 -16.50 -4.26
CA ILE A 253 14.67 -15.52 -3.29
C ILE A 253 13.59 -15.26 -2.25
N ASN A 254 13.97 -15.17 -0.98
CA ASN A 254 13.03 -14.91 0.11
C ASN A 254 12.44 -13.50 0.05
N HIS A 255 13.26 -12.51 -0.24
CA HIS A 255 12.87 -11.09 -0.33
C HIS A 255 13.93 -10.27 -1.08
N LEU A 256 13.51 -9.23 -1.79
CA LEU A 256 14.39 -8.24 -2.38
C LEU A 256 14.18 -6.87 -1.72
N PRO A 257 15.24 -6.06 -1.52
CA PRO A 257 15.14 -4.63 -1.23
C PRO A 257 14.37 -3.88 -2.33
N ALA A 258 13.92 -2.67 -2.03
CA ALA A 258 13.07 -1.91 -2.95
C ALA A 258 13.74 -1.66 -4.32
N ASP A 259 15.00 -1.25 -4.34
CA ASP A 259 15.71 -0.95 -5.58
C ASP A 259 15.94 -2.20 -6.42
N GLU A 260 16.32 -3.31 -5.80
CA GLU A 260 16.50 -4.60 -6.48
C GLU A 260 15.15 -5.15 -7.00
N LEU A 261 14.06 -4.96 -6.24
CA LEU A 261 12.72 -5.34 -6.68
C LEU A 261 12.27 -4.50 -7.87
N ASN A 262 12.55 -3.18 -7.86
CA ASN A 262 12.27 -2.29 -8.99
C ASN A 262 12.95 -2.79 -10.27
N ILE A 263 14.23 -3.11 -10.20
CA ILE A 263 15.00 -3.67 -11.32
C ILE A 263 14.40 -5.01 -11.77
N ALA A 264 14.17 -5.94 -10.84
CA ALA A 264 13.66 -7.26 -11.15
C ALA A 264 12.27 -7.23 -11.81
N MET A 265 11.38 -6.31 -11.38
CA MET A 265 10.08 -6.12 -12.02
C MET A 265 10.22 -5.63 -13.45
N GLN A 266 11.17 -4.73 -13.72
CA GLN A 266 11.40 -4.20 -15.07
C GLN A 266 12.11 -5.21 -15.98
N GLN A 267 12.98 -6.05 -15.43
CA GLN A 267 13.66 -7.16 -16.13
C GLN A 267 12.75 -8.36 -16.44
N SER A 268 11.48 -8.31 -16.07
CA SER A 268 10.54 -9.41 -16.28
C SER A 268 9.53 -9.08 -17.37
N LYS A 269 9.20 -10.03 -18.25
CA LYS A 269 8.15 -9.84 -19.25
C LYS A 269 6.79 -9.71 -18.59
N ILE A 270 6.39 -10.70 -17.81
CA ILE A 270 5.12 -10.78 -17.09
C ILE A 270 5.35 -10.89 -15.60
N ILE A 271 4.45 -10.31 -14.81
CA ILE A 271 4.49 -10.37 -13.34
C ILE A 271 3.23 -11.06 -12.83
N ILE A 272 3.39 -12.05 -11.96
CA ILE A 272 2.29 -12.62 -11.17
C ILE A 272 2.41 -12.12 -9.74
N SER A 273 1.32 -11.54 -9.21
CA SER A 273 1.29 -11.03 -7.84
C SER A 273 -0.09 -11.08 -7.22
N ARG A 274 -0.18 -10.76 -5.92
CA ARG A 274 -1.46 -10.49 -5.26
C ARG A 274 -2.03 -9.16 -5.75
N SER A 275 -3.37 -9.04 -5.76
CA SER A 275 -4.08 -7.82 -6.12
C SER A 275 -4.17 -6.81 -4.97
N GLY A 276 -3.11 -6.66 -4.18
CA GLY A 276 -3.03 -5.61 -3.16
C GLY A 276 -2.84 -4.24 -3.79
N TYR A 277 -3.54 -3.21 -3.30
CA TYR A 277 -3.56 -1.90 -3.94
C TYR A 277 -2.17 -1.25 -4.11
N THR A 278 -1.27 -1.42 -3.14
CA THR A 278 0.12 -0.94 -3.26
C THR A 278 0.85 -1.60 -4.43
N THR A 279 0.65 -2.90 -4.63
CA THR A 279 1.24 -3.61 -5.79
C THR A 279 0.63 -3.13 -7.10
N VAL A 280 -0.68 -2.86 -7.13
CA VAL A 280 -1.36 -2.30 -8.30
C VAL A 280 -0.76 -0.94 -8.67
N MET A 281 -0.55 -0.05 -7.70
CA MET A 281 0.11 1.24 -7.92
C MET A 281 1.54 1.07 -8.45
N ASP A 282 2.31 0.14 -7.87
CA ASP A 282 3.69 -0.13 -8.31
C ASP A 282 3.74 -0.65 -9.76
N LEU A 283 2.86 -1.59 -10.12
CA LEU A 283 2.75 -2.12 -11.49
C LEU A 283 2.34 -1.04 -12.49
N THR A 284 1.39 -0.20 -12.11
CA THR A 284 0.93 0.93 -12.94
C THR A 284 2.07 1.93 -13.17
N ALA A 285 2.81 2.29 -12.13
CA ALA A 285 3.94 3.21 -12.22
C ALA A 285 5.04 2.69 -13.14
N LEU A 286 5.26 1.38 -13.18
CA LEU A 286 6.23 0.74 -14.05
C LEU A 286 5.67 0.37 -15.44
N ARG A 287 4.38 0.62 -15.69
CA ARG A 287 3.66 0.23 -16.92
C ARG A 287 3.85 -1.26 -17.26
N LYS A 288 3.86 -2.13 -16.22
CA LYS A 288 4.10 -3.56 -16.38
C LYS A 288 2.78 -4.32 -16.53
N GLU A 289 2.76 -5.20 -17.50
CA GLU A 289 1.71 -6.19 -17.66
C GLU A 289 1.77 -7.20 -16.52
N ALA A 290 0.63 -7.52 -15.92
CA ALA A 290 0.60 -8.41 -14.77
C ALA A 290 -0.68 -9.24 -14.68
N ILE A 291 -0.53 -10.37 -13.97
CA ILE A 291 -1.60 -11.27 -13.57
C ILE A 291 -1.82 -11.13 -12.07
N LEU A 292 -3.01 -10.73 -11.69
CA LEU A 292 -3.39 -10.52 -10.31
C LEU A 292 -4.12 -11.75 -9.76
N ILE A 293 -3.62 -12.32 -8.67
CA ILE A 293 -4.21 -13.46 -7.99
C ILE A 293 -4.69 -13.01 -6.60
N PRO A 294 -5.98 -12.73 -6.40
CA PRO A 294 -6.47 -12.27 -5.12
C PRO A 294 -6.27 -13.30 -4.03
N THR A 295 -5.95 -12.85 -2.81
CA THR A 295 -5.92 -13.72 -1.64
C THR A 295 -7.36 -14.15 -1.30
N PRO A 296 -7.67 -15.46 -1.25
CA PRO A 296 -9.01 -15.93 -0.97
C PRO A 296 -9.54 -15.40 0.37
N GLY A 297 -10.74 -14.78 0.34
CA GLY A 297 -11.39 -14.19 1.51
C GLY A 297 -11.01 -12.74 1.81
N GLN A 298 -10.05 -12.15 1.12
CA GLN A 298 -9.76 -10.72 1.21
C GLN A 298 -10.62 -9.93 0.22
N LYS A 299 -11.74 -9.38 0.70
CA LYS A 299 -12.78 -8.72 -0.11
C LYS A 299 -12.25 -7.57 -0.97
N GLU A 300 -11.33 -6.79 -0.44
CA GLU A 300 -10.64 -5.74 -1.20
C GLU A 300 -9.90 -6.32 -2.41
N GLN A 301 -9.09 -7.35 -2.21
CA GLN A 301 -8.30 -7.94 -3.29
C GLN A 301 -9.19 -8.64 -4.34
N GLU A 302 -10.25 -9.34 -3.88
CA GLU A 302 -11.23 -9.98 -4.78
C GLU A 302 -11.94 -8.92 -5.65
N TYR A 303 -12.30 -7.78 -5.05
CA TYR A 303 -12.91 -6.66 -5.77
C TYR A 303 -11.93 -6.03 -6.77
N LEU A 304 -10.72 -5.67 -6.34
CA LEU A 304 -9.71 -5.05 -7.19
C LEU A 304 -9.36 -5.95 -8.39
N ALA A 305 -9.13 -7.24 -8.17
CA ALA A 305 -8.82 -8.19 -9.22
C ALA A 305 -9.93 -8.23 -10.31
N LYS A 306 -11.21 -8.29 -9.89
CA LYS A 306 -12.36 -8.27 -10.79
C LYS A 306 -12.49 -6.93 -11.53
N TYR A 307 -12.37 -5.83 -10.81
CA TYR A 307 -12.51 -4.48 -11.40
C TYR A 307 -11.42 -4.20 -12.44
N LEU A 308 -10.16 -4.49 -12.11
CA LEU A 308 -9.02 -4.24 -12.99
C LEU A 308 -9.04 -5.15 -14.23
N LEU A 309 -9.55 -6.40 -14.09
CA LEU A 309 -9.80 -7.27 -15.23
C LEU A 309 -10.89 -6.71 -16.16
N GLN A 310 -12.01 -6.23 -15.60
CA GLN A 310 -13.10 -5.63 -16.39
C GLN A 310 -12.66 -4.36 -17.15
N LYS A 311 -11.76 -3.59 -16.53
CA LYS A 311 -11.16 -2.39 -17.16
C LYS A 311 -10.06 -2.75 -18.16
N GLN A 312 -9.65 -4.01 -18.25
CA GLN A 312 -8.51 -4.50 -19.06
C GLN A 312 -7.16 -3.91 -18.66
N TYR A 313 -7.03 -3.45 -17.42
CA TYR A 313 -5.77 -2.92 -16.90
C TYR A 313 -4.80 -4.02 -16.51
N PHE A 314 -5.32 -5.06 -15.85
CA PHE A 314 -4.56 -6.24 -15.47
C PHE A 314 -5.38 -7.50 -15.72
N PHE A 315 -4.73 -8.57 -16.10
CA PHE A 315 -5.38 -9.87 -16.13
C PHE A 315 -5.56 -10.38 -14.70
N SER A 316 -6.61 -11.14 -14.43
CA SER A 316 -6.76 -11.78 -13.12
C SER A 316 -7.45 -13.13 -13.19
N THR A 317 -7.11 -14.00 -12.24
CA THR A 317 -7.81 -15.28 -12.03
C THR A 317 -7.81 -15.63 -10.55
N ASP A 318 -8.76 -16.49 -10.15
CA ASP A 318 -8.82 -16.98 -8.77
C ASP A 318 -7.67 -17.96 -8.46
N GLN A 319 -7.19 -17.96 -7.23
CA GLN A 319 -6.14 -18.88 -6.79
C GLN A 319 -6.48 -20.35 -7.03
N MET A 320 -7.76 -20.74 -6.93
CA MET A 320 -8.22 -22.10 -7.16
C MET A 320 -8.16 -22.55 -8.64
N LYS A 321 -8.14 -21.59 -9.56
CA LYS A 321 -8.06 -21.79 -11.01
C LYS A 321 -6.68 -21.46 -11.58
N PHE A 322 -5.70 -21.27 -10.70
CA PHE A 322 -4.37 -20.88 -11.08
C PHE A 322 -3.64 -22.00 -11.82
N SER A 323 -3.20 -21.72 -13.04
CA SER A 323 -2.35 -22.57 -13.86
C SER A 323 -1.41 -21.67 -14.67
N ILE A 324 -0.10 -21.80 -14.47
CA ILE A 324 0.89 -20.98 -15.17
C ILE A 324 0.77 -21.18 -16.69
N GLU A 325 0.68 -22.41 -17.16
CA GLU A 325 0.55 -22.75 -18.58
C GLU A 325 -0.69 -22.11 -19.22
N ALA A 326 -1.86 -22.35 -18.62
CA ALA A 326 -3.13 -21.79 -19.11
C ALA A 326 -3.18 -20.24 -19.03
N LEU A 327 -2.36 -19.63 -18.16
CA LEU A 327 -2.28 -18.17 -18.06
C LEU A 327 -1.48 -17.57 -19.21
N PHE A 328 -0.39 -18.18 -19.62
CA PHE A 328 0.40 -17.72 -20.75
C PHE A 328 -0.43 -17.73 -22.05
N GLU A 329 -1.21 -18.81 -22.31
CA GLU A 329 -2.10 -18.87 -23.47
C GLU A 329 -3.16 -17.74 -23.48
N LYS A 330 -3.68 -17.38 -22.31
CA LYS A 330 -4.71 -16.34 -22.20
C LYS A 330 -4.13 -14.93 -22.28
N ILE A 331 -2.93 -14.70 -21.82
CA ILE A 331 -2.28 -13.39 -21.82
C ILE A 331 -1.92 -12.96 -23.22
N ASP A 332 -1.47 -13.86 -24.08
CA ASP A 332 -1.12 -13.56 -25.46
C ASP A 332 -2.31 -12.97 -26.25
N SER A 333 -3.54 -13.31 -25.85
CA SER A 333 -4.77 -12.78 -26.43
C SER A 333 -5.42 -11.63 -25.64
N PHE A 334 -4.88 -11.28 -24.46
CA PHE A 334 -5.46 -10.24 -23.61
C PHE A 334 -4.94 -8.86 -24.01
N ASN A 335 -5.86 -7.96 -24.33
CA ASN A 335 -5.52 -6.59 -24.70
C ASN A 335 -5.37 -5.72 -23.44
N PHE A 336 -4.14 -5.56 -22.95
CA PHE A 336 -3.84 -4.68 -21.84
C PHE A 336 -3.99 -3.21 -22.23
N LYS A 337 -4.79 -2.46 -21.48
CA LYS A 337 -4.87 -1.01 -21.60
C LYS A 337 -3.75 -0.36 -20.80
N SER A 338 -3.03 0.56 -21.43
CA SER A 338 -2.01 1.36 -20.74
C SER A 338 -2.65 2.46 -19.89
N PHE A 339 -1.97 2.82 -18.82
CA PHE A 339 -2.25 4.04 -18.06
C PHE A 339 -1.36 5.17 -18.55
N ASP A 340 -1.94 6.35 -18.65
CA ASP A 340 -1.14 7.57 -18.71
C ASP A 340 -0.77 7.98 -17.28
N PHE A 341 0.32 7.40 -16.79
CA PHE A 341 0.79 7.60 -15.43
C PHE A 341 1.73 8.79 -15.35
N ASN A 342 1.32 9.81 -14.64
CA ASN A 342 2.17 10.95 -14.26
C ASN A 342 2.52 10.88 -12.77
N ASN A 343 3.81 10.70 -12.47
CA ASN A 343 4.33 10.62 -11.10
C ASN A 343 4.36 11.97 -10.37
N ASP A 344 3.88 13.05 -10.98
CA ASP A 344 4.08 14.40 -10.44
C ASP A 344 2.91 14.91 -9.62
N GLU A 345 1.72 14.29 -9.71
CA GLU A 345 0.52 14.75 -8.99
C GLU A 345 0.72 14.76 -7.47
N TYR A 346 1.16 13.64 -6.89
CA TYR A 346 1.41 13.60 -5.45
C TYR A 346 2.54 14.52 -5.01
N LYS A 347 3.58 14.71 -5.85
CA LYS A 347 4.69 15.62 -5.55
C LYS A 347 4.20 17.07 -5.52
N LYS A 348 3.32 17.45 -6.47
CA LYS A 348 2.69 18.76 -6.50
C LYS A 348 1.88 18.98 -5.23
N THR A 349 1.01 18.04 -4.86
CA THR A 349 0.16 18.13 -3.66
C THR A 349 1.00 18.25 -2.37
N ILE A 350 2.08 17.46 -2.24
CA ILE A 350 2.98 17.56 -1.08
C ILE A 350 3.68 18.93 -1.04
N ARG A 351 4.12 19.45 -2.19
CA ARG A 351 4.76 20.77 -2.29
C ARG A 351 3.80 21.87 -1.87
N GLU A 352 2.58 21.86 -2.39
CA GLU A 352 1.53 22.82 -2.01
C GLU A 352 1.21 22.76 -0.52
N PHE A 353 1.14 21.54 0.04
CA PHE A 353 0.96 21.34 1.48
C PHE A 353 2.10 21.97 2.30
N VAL A 354 3.36 21.71 1.94
CA VAL A 354 4.51 22.30 2.66
C VAL A 354 4.54 23.83 2.52
N LEU A 355 4.17 24.36 1.35
CA LEU A 355 4.04 25.83 1.16
C LEU A 355 2.94 26.43 2.04
N SER A 356 1.81 25.74 2.20
CA SER A 356 0.74 26.18 3.09
C SER A 356 1.16 26.28 4.56
N LEU A 357 2.07 25.39 5.01
CA LEU A 357 2.66 25.48 6.36
C LEU A 357 3.51 26.75 6.53
N LYS A 358 4.18 27.20 5.44
CA LYS A 358 4.97 28.45 5.43
C LYS A 358 4.06 29.66 5.58
N SER A 359 2.97 29.71 4.81
CA SER A 359 2.03 30.84 4.80
C SER A 359 1.27 31.00 6.13
N ALA A 360 0.88 29.90 6.77
CA ALA A 360 0.16 29.93 8.05
C ALA A 360 0.99 30.54 9.19
N ASN A 361 2.33 30.38 9.17
CA ASN A 361 3.21 30.98 10.17
C ASN A 361 3.47 32.48 9.97
N PHE A 362 3.29 33.03 8.76
CA PHE A 362 3.37 34.47 8.52
C PHE A 362 2.13 35.24 9.01
N ALA A 363 0.98 34.56 9.14
CA ALA A 363 -0.26 35.17 9.63
C ALA A 363 -0.38 35.19 11.17
N THR A 364 0.54 34.53 11.89
CA THR A 364 0.55 34.43 13.36
C THR A 364 1.72 35.15 14.01
N GLN A 365 2.54 35.87 13.25
CA GLN A 365 3.55 36.82 13.69
C GLN A 365 3.03 38.28 13.45
#